data_7cb931d2a73457cbf13accbc4c6b77a4
#
_entry.id   7cb931d2a73457cbf13accbc4c6b77a4
#
_cell.length_a   1.000
_cell.length_b   1.000
_cell.length_c   1.000
_cell.angle_alpha   90.00
_cell.angle_beta   90.00
_cell.angle_gamma   90.00
#
_symmetry.space_group_name_H-M   'P 1'
#
loop_
_entity.id
_entity.type
_entity.pdbx_description
1 polymer ?
#
loop_
_entity_poly.entity_id
_entity_poly.type
_entity_poly.pdbx_seq_one_letter_code
_entity_poly.pdbx_strand_id
1 'polypeptide(L)'
;MLKFFGSKLRSTMVAAAGAAAAFCTAPALAGSVTQPGETIGLAAGAPLPEGFYFVDTFDWGVRKGTGSNPDVTLGVNIPVLAWSTPAKIAGGRLQLLAALPELEVGVNSTSYKSGMYNPFFAAQLAWDLGGGLGVSYLLGVYTPVGNRLGFDTTDINQRLGISYTADGWNLTGNFIYGINTRDATRTLNPDFLNIDLTATKSFGKWQLGPVAFASFDTSKPTPTYKKQEQFAVGALVGYSFSELILQGYLTRTVAENNYGGLDTRAWGRIILPF
;
A
#
# COMPACT_ATOMS: atom_id res chain seq x y z
N MET A 1 22.41 -66.34 28.77
CA MET A 1 23.46 -65.31 28.66
C MET A 1 23.28 -64.60 27.37
N LEU A 2 22.97 -63.35 27.34
CA LEU A 2 22.99 -62.23 26.42
C LEU A 2 21.65 -61.45 26.49
N LYS A 3 21.66 -60.46 27.38
CA LYS A 3 20.82 -59.28 27.32
C LYS A 3 21.71 -58.11 26.85
N PHE A 4 21.06 -57.09 26.34
CA PHE A 4 21.56 -55.75 25.92
C PHE A 4 21.95 -55.58 24.45
N PHE A 5 20.99 -55.09 23.64
CA PHE A 5 21.17 -53.94 22.76
C PHE A 5 19.76 -53.54 22.21
N GLY A 6 19.24 -52.43 22.70
CA GLY A 6 17.95 -51.95 22.18
C GLY A 6 17.38 -50.80 22.96
N SER A 7 18.02 -49.64 23.01
CA SER A 7 17.33 -48.42 23.46
C SER A 7 18.20 -47.17 23.17
N LYS A 8 18.47 -46.84 21.96
CA LYS A 8 19.03 -45.50 21.59
C LYS A 8 18.67 -45.03 20.17
N LEU A 9 17.55 -45.53 19.60
CA LEU A 9 17.16 -45.09 18.24
C LEU A 9 15.74 -44.50 18.18
N ARG A 10 15.20 -43.94 19.27
CA ARG A 10 13.88 -43.30 19.28
C ARG A 10 13.84 -41.85 19.71
N SER A 11 14.99 -41.17 19.91
CA SER A 11 15.01 -39.80 20.40
C SER A 11 15.46 -38.76 19.37
N THR A 12 15.73 -39.14 18.12
CA THR A 12 16.27 -38.23 17.10
C THR A 12 15.29 -37.89 15.98
N MET A 13 14.05 -38.40 16.00
CA MET A 13 13.03 -38.10 14.98
C MET A 13 11.92 -37.13 15.40
N VAL A 14 11.95 -36.61 16.60
CA VAL A 14 10.92 -35.66 17.10
C VAL A 14 11.38 -34.19 17.01
N ALA A 15 12.67 -33.94 16.79
CA ALA A 15 13.19 -32.56 16.70
C ALA A 15 13.18 -31.95 15.29
N ALA A 16 12.90 -32.74 14.23
CA ALA A 16 12.88 -32.25 12.84
C ALA A 16 11.47 -31.87 12.32
N ALA A 17 10.40 -32.19 13.06
CA ALA A 17 9.03 -31.84 12.67
C ALA A 17 8.53 -30.49 13.22
N GLY A 18 9.28 -29.85 14.11
CA GLY A 18 8.92 -28.59 14.76
C GLY A 18 9.35 -27.32 14.02
N ALA A 19 10.21 -27.44 13.01
CA ALA A 19 10.78 -26.26 12.32
C ALA A 19 10.07 -25.89 11.00
N ALA A 20 9.11 -26.70 10.53
CA ALA A 20 8.43 -26.45 9.24
C ALA A 20 7.07 -25.70 9.37
N ALA A 21 6.62 -25.37 10.57
CA ALA A 21 5.33 -24.71 10.78
C ALA A 21 5.40 -23.20 11.03
N ALA A 22 6.58 -22.57 10.94
CA ALA A 22 6.76 -21.15 11.25
C ALA A 22 6.84 -20.23 10.02
N PHE A 23 6.59 -20.71 8.80
CA PHE A 23 6.78 -19.94 7.57
C PHE A 23 5.50 -19.64 6.79
N CYS A 24 4.38 -19.42 7.47
CA CYS A 24 3.15 -18.94 6.87
C CYS A 24 2.60 -17.71 7.60
N THR A 25 3.46 -16.78 7.97
CA THR A 25 2.99 -15.42 8.23
C THR A 25 3.21 -14.62 6.95
N ALA A 26 2.11 -14.24 6.30
CA ALA A 26 2.17 -13.21 5.26
C ALA A 26 3.01 -12.05 5.81
N PRO A 27 3.91 -11.46 5.00
CA PRO A 27 4.68 -10.32 5.45
C PRO A 27 3.69 -9.25 5.89
N ALA A 28 3.84 -8.78 7.12
CA ALA A 28 2.99 -7.75 7.68
C ALA A 28 3.19 -6.44 6.90
N LEU A 29 2.43 -6.27 5.87
CA LEU A 29 1.92 -4.95 5.52
C LEU A 29 0.86 -4.68 6.59
N ALA A 30 0.90 -3.58 7.31
CA ALA A 30 -0.04 -3.27 8.39
C ALA A 30 -1.50 -3.63 8.04
N GLY A 31 -1.86 -4.89 7.98
CA GLY A 31 -3.13 -5.46 7.55
C GLY A 31 -3.78 -4.88 6.28
N SER A 32 -3.14 -3.90 5.65
CA SER A 32 -3.66 -3.15 4.51
C SER A 32 -3.32 -3.83 3.17
N VAL A 33 -4.34 -4.11 2.36
CA VAL A 33 -4.15 -4.53 0.97
C VAL A 33 -3.65 -3.37 0.09
N THR A 34 -3.97 -2.13 0.48
CA THR A 34 -3.49 -0.91 -0.16
C THR A 34 -2.11 -0.54 0.37
N GLN A 35 -1.14 -0.30 -0.49
CA GLN A 35 0.20 0.12 -0.08
C GLN A 35 0.14 1.51 0.58
N PRO A 36 0.45 1.65 1.91
CA PRO A 36 0.44 2.95 2.56
C PRO A 36 1.47 3.89 1.92
N GLY A 37 1.06 5.11 1.58
CA GLY A 37 1.89 6.08 0.87
C GLY A 37 1.78 6.05 -0.66
N GLU A 38 0.99 5.13 -1.25
CA GLU A 38 0.87 4.98 -2.71
C GLU A 38 0.28 6.21 -3.41
N THR A 39 -0.46 7.05 -2.71
CA THR A 39 -1.09 8.25 -3.31
C THR A 39 -0.38 9.55 -2.96
N ILE A 40 0.70 9.51 -2.21
CA ILE A 40 1.56 10.67 -1.93
C ILE A 40 1.98 11.35 -3.25
N GLY A 41 1.93 12.68 -3.28
CA GLY A 41 2.29 13.47 -4.47
C GLY A 41 1.16 13.67 -5.48
N LEU A 42 0.10 12.85 -5.43
CA LEU A 42 -1.09 13.02 -6.24
C LEU A 42 -2.04 14.04 -5.61
N ALA A 43 -2.72 14.83 -6.43
CA ALA A 43 -3.83 15.69 -6.00
C ALA A 43 -5.13 14.88 -5.97
N ALA A 44 -5.20 13.86 -5.09
CA ALA A 44 -6.24 12.85 -5.10
C ALA A 44 -7.68 13.39 -4.95
N GLY A 45 -7.86 14.58 -4.33
CA GLY A 45 -9.15 15.25 -4.19
C GLY A 45 -9.55 16.08 -5.41
N ALA A 46 -8.61 16.45 -6.28
CA ALA A 46 -8.91 17.28 -7.43
C ALA A 46 -9.39 16.44 -8.64
N PRO A 47 -10.39 16.91 -9.43
CA PRO A 47 -10.77 16.23 -10.63
C PRO A 47 -9.64 16.28 -11.67
N LEU A 48 -9.29 15.13 -12.23
CA LEU A 48 -8.39 15.06 -13.38
C LEU A 48 -9.07 15.72 -14.61
N PRO A 49 -8.34 16.43 -15.47
CA PRO A 49 -8.81 16.78 -16.81
C PRO A 49 -9.35 15.55 -17.55
N GLU A 50 -10.25 15.77 -18.50
CA GLU A 50 -10.79 14.67 -19.32
C GLU A 50 -9.69 14.03 -20.15
N GLY A 51 -9.64 12.68 -20.18
CA GLY A 51 -8.63 11.91 -20.88
C GLY A 51 -8.23 10.63 -20.15
N PHE A 52 -7.27 9.93 -20.71
CA PHE A 52 -6.66 8.75 -20.12
C PHE A 52 -5.35 9.11 -19.45
N TYR A 53 -5.03 8.38 -18.41
CA TYR A 53 -3.81 8.58 -17.62
C TYR A 53 -3.21 7.22 -17.29
N PHE A 54 -1.92 7.08 -17.53
CA PHE A 54 -1.12 6.01 -16.96
C PHE A 54 -0.33 6.55 -15.78
N VAL A 55 -0.49 5.91 -14.63
CA VAL A 55 0.28 6.23 -13.42
C VAL A 55 0.94 4.96 -12.95
N ASP A 56 2.26 4.95 -12.91
CA ASP A 56 3.00 3.83 -12.36
C ASP A 56 3.77 4.27 -11.13
N THR A 57 3.51 3.63 -9.99
CA THR A 57 4.18 3.90 -8.72
C THR A 57 4.95 2.68 -8.30
N PHE A 58 6.26 2.82 -8.22
CA PHE A 58 7.17 1.81 -7.72
C PHE A 58 7.70 2.20 -6.36
N ASP A 59 7.84 1.26 -5.45
CA ASP A 59 8.53 1.46 -4.18
C ASP A 59 9.44 0.28 -3.82
N TRP A 60 10.44 0.58 -3.00
CA TRP A 60 11.34 -0.40 -2.42
C TRP A 60 11.67 0.00 -0.98
N GLY A 61 11.29 -0.85 -0.04
CA GLY A 61 11.48 -0.61 1.38
C GLY A 61 12.26 -1.71 2.07
N VAL A 62 12.99 -1.31 3.11
CA VAL A 62 13.66 -2.23 4.02
C VAL A 62 13.20 -1.93 5.44
N ARG A 63 12.50 -2.89 6.04
CA ARG A 63 12.13 -2.87 7.45
C ARG A 63 13.15 -3.66 8.23
N LYS A 64 13.84 -2.99 9.14
CA LYS A 64 14.74 -3.64 10.10
C LYS A 64 13.93 -4.25 11.22
N GLY A 65 14.04 -5.56 11.38
CA GLY A 65 13.34 -6.28 12.43
C GLY A 65 13.80 -5.85 13.84
N THR A 66 12.87 -5.88 14.79
CA THR A 66 13.16 -5.61 16.20
C THR A 66 12.97 -6.88 17.03
N GLY A 67 13.86 -7.11 18.01
CA GLY A 67 13.85 -8.32 18.82
C GLY A 67 14.11 -9.58 17.98
N SER A 68 13.17 -10.51 17.96
CA SER A 68 13.26 -11.74 17.17
C SER A 68 12.63 -11.63 15.77
N ASN A 69 12.10 -10.47 15.40
CA ASN A 69 11.50 -10.26 14.09
C ASN A 69 12.57 -10.24 12.99
N PRO A 70 12.34 -10.85 11.83
CA PRO A 70 13.28 -10.83 10.71
C PRO A 70 13.31 -9.45 10.04
N ASP A 71 14.43 -9.15 9.37
CA ASP A 71 14.48 -8.07 8.38
C ASP A 71 13.58 -8.44 7.20
N VAL A 72 12.78 -7.48 6.72
CA VAL A 72 11.90 -7.66 5.57
C VAL A 72 12.22 -6.61 4.51
N THR A 73 12.44 -7.06 3.29
CA THR A 73 12.52 -6.21 2.12
C THR A 73 11.21 -6.36 1.34
N LEU A 74 10.61 -5.25 0.97
CA LEU A 74 9.35 -5.22 0.24
C LEU A 74 9.46 -4.23 -0.91
N GLY A 75 9.21 -4.71 -2.13
CA GLY A 75 9.01 -3.91 -3.32
C GLY A 75 7.57 -4.03 -3.80
N VAL A 76 6.99 -2.93 -4.23
CA VAL A 76 5.65 -2.91 -4.84
C VAL A 76 5.71 -2.09 -6.11
N ASN A 77 5.13 -2.60 -7.18
CA ASN A 77 4.90 -1.87 -8.42
C ASN A 77 3.39 -1.78 -8.67
N ILE A 78 2.87 -0.57 -8.92
CA ILE A 78 1.43 -0.31 -9.00
C ILE A 78 1.13 0.44 -10.31
N PRO A 79 1.08 -0.26 -11.45
CA PRO A 79 0.58 0.33 -12.70
C PRO A 79 -0.93 0.55 -12.62
N VAL A 80 -1.35 1.79 -12.85
CA VAL A 80 -2.75 2.24 -12.83
C VAL A 80 -3.11 2.84 -14.18
N LEU A 81 -4.19 2.37 -14.77
CA LEU A 81 -4.87 3.03 -15.87
C LEU A 81 -6.08 3.78 -15.30
N ALA A 82 -6.14 5.08 -15.51
CA ALA A 82 -7.26 5.91 -15.11
C ALA A 82 -7.90 6.59 -16.34
N TRP A 83 -9.24 6.55 -16.40
CA TRP A 83 -10.02 7.26 -17.38
C TRP A 83 -10.86 8.34 -16.70
N SER A 84 -10.49 9.60 -16.91
CA SER A 84 -11.34 10.73 -16.54
C SER A 84 -12.36 10.96 -17.64
N THR A 85 -13.59 10.51 -17.38
CA THR A 85 -14.66 10.51 -18.38
C THR A 85 -15.23 11.92 -18.60
N PRO A 86 -15.91 12.20 -19.72
CA PRO A 86 -16.69 13.43 -19.91
C PRO A 86 -17.93 13.52 -18.99
N ALA A 87 -18.35 12.39 -18.41
CA ALA A 87 -19.57 12.31 -17.61
C ALA A 87 -19.41 12.99 -16.24
N LYS A 88 -20.47 13.69 -15.83
CA LYS A 88 -20.59 14.27 -14.49
C LYS A 88 -21.82 13.68 -13.79
N ILE A 89 -21.65 13.27 -12.54
CA ILE A 89 -22.72 12.76 -11.67
C ILE A 89 -22.76 13.64 -10.44
N ALA A 90 -23.91 14.23 -10.12
CA ALA A 90 -24.10 15.17 -9.03
C ALA A 90 -23.04 16.31 -9.01
N GLY A 91 -22.66 16.79 -10.23
CA GLY A 91 -21.66 17.83 -10.42
C GLY A 91 -20.20 17.34 -10.37
N GLY A 92 -19.93 16.15 -9.87
CA GLY A 92 -18.59 15.56 -9.82
C GLY A 92 -18.24 14.82 -11.11
N ARG A 93 -16.99 14.93 -11.56
CA ARG A 93 -16.46 14.18 -12.72
C ARG A 93 -16.31 12.72 -12.37
N LEU A 94 -16.88 11.83 -13.20
CA LEU A 94 -16.69 10.39 -13.06
C LEU A 94 -15.30 9.99 -13.60
N GLN A 95 -14.55 9.26 -12.78
CA GLN A 95 -13.25 8.68 -13.13
C GLN A 95 -13.29 7.18 -12.85
N LEU A 96 -12.76 6.37 -13.78
CA LEU A 96 -12.66 4.92 -13.64
C LEU A 96 -11.18 4.55 -13.54
N LEU A 97 -10.85 3.63 -12.64
CA LEU A 97 -9.48 3.22 -12.38
C LEU A 97 -9.35 1.69 -12.38
N ALA A 98 -8.25 1.21 -12.95
CA ALA A 98 -7.84 -0.19 -12.85
C ALA A 98 -6.34 -0.24 -12.52
N ALA A 99 -5.96 -1.06 -11.54
CA ALA A 99 -4.56 -1.30 -11.19
C ALA A 99 -4.26 -2.80 -11.12
N LEU A 100 -3.03 -3.16 -11.54
CA LEU A 100 -2.52 -4.52 -11.52
C LEU A 100 -1.21 -4.56 -10.72
N PRO A 101 -1.26 -4.51 -9.38
CA PRO A 101 -0.05 -4.41 -8.59
C PRO A 101 0.78 -5.70 -8.63
N GLU A 102 2.09 -5.55 -8.54
CA GLU A 102 3.06 -6.61 -8.34
C GLU A 102 3.78 -6.42 -7.00
N LEU A 103 4.07 -7.52 -6.34
CA LEU A 103 4.70 -7.54 -5.03
C LEU A 103 5.99 -8.37 -5.08
N GLU A 104 7.04 -7.84 -4.44
CA GLU A 104 8.29 -8.55 -4.17
C GLU A 104 8.58 -8.55 -2.68
N VAL A 105 8.82 -9.72 -2.10
CA VAL A 105 9.08 -9.89 -0.67
C VAL A 105 10.35 -10.68 -0.45
N GLY A 106 11.26 -10.13 0.35
CA GLY A 106 12.45 -10.81 0.84
C GLY A 106 12.47 -10.85 2.38
N VAL A 107 12.92 -11.97 2.93
CA VAL A 107 13.07 -12.16 4.37
C VAL A 107 14.52 -12.51 4.69
N ASN A 108 15.18 -11.74 5.58
CA ASN A 108 16.59 -11.89 5.95
C ASN A 108 17.54 -12.00 4.74
N SER A 109 17.20 -11.39 3.62
CA SER A 109 17.93 -11.47 2.34
C SER A 109 18.17 -12.91 1.82
N THR A 110 17.42 -13.91 2.30
CA THR A 110 17.63 -15.32 1.98
C THR A 110 16.49 -15.98 1.21
N SER A 111 15.28 -15.46 1.29
CA SER A 111 14.16 -15.92 0.48
C SER A 111 13.47 -14.76 -0.21
N TYR A 112 13.31 -14.89 -1.52
CA TYR A 112 12.65 -13.90 -2.37
C TYR A 112 11.42 -14.52 -3.02
N LYS A 113 10.31 -13.79 -3.00
CA LYS A 113 9.11 -14.14 -3.73
C LYS A 113 8.59 -12.91 -4.44
N SER A 114 8.19 -13.05 -5.69
CA SER A 114 7.55 -11.99 -6.46
C SER A 114 6.37 -12.53 -7.23
N GLY A 115 5.45 -11.66 -7.58
CA GLY A 115 4.30 -11.99 -8.41
C GLY A 115 3.17 -10.99 -8.30
N MET A 116 2.11 -11.26 -9.04
CA MET A 116 0.91 -10.44 -9.06
C MET A 116 0.28 -10.36 -7.67
N TYR A 117 -0.07 -9.15 -7.29
CA TYR A 117 -0.85 -8.86 -6.09
C TYR A 117 -2.32 -8.67 -6.44
N ASN A 118 -3.17 -8.33 -5.47
CA ASN A 118 -4.61 -8.18 -5.67
C ASN A 118 -4.92 -7.07 -6.69
N PRO A 119 -5.52 -7.36 -7.85
CA PRO A 119 -5.99 -6.35 -8.79
C PRO A 119 -7.02 -5.42 -8.14
N PHE A 120 -6.99 -4.15 -8.53
CA PHE A 120 -7.88 -3.12 -8.02
C PHE A 120 -8.70 -2.49 -9.13
N PHE A 121 -10.00 -2.34 -8.91
CA PHE A 121 -10.93 -1.67 -9.81
C PHE A 121 -11.77 -0.69 -9.02
N ALA A 122 -11.93 0.55 -9.54
CA ALA A 122 -12.64 1.59 -8.81
C ALA A 122 -13.36 2.58 -9.72
N ALA A 123 -14.39 3.22 -9.14
CA ALA A 123 -15.02 4.42 -9.66
C ALA A 123 -14.87 5.55 -8.64
N GLN A 124 -14.51 6.73 -9.12
CA GLN A 124 -14.34 7.93 -8.33
C GLN A 124 -15.22 9.06 -8.87
N LEU A 125 -15.82 9.81 -7.99
CA LEU A 125 -16.39 11.13 -8.28
C LEU A 125 -15.49 12.20 -7.69
N ALA A 126 -15.12 13.20 -8.48
CA ALA A 126 -14.29 14.30 -8.04
C ALA A 126 -14.95 15.64 -8.38
N TRP A 127 -15.04 16.51 -7.39
CA TRP A 127 -15.67 17.82 -7.47
C TRP A 127 -14.62 18.93 -7.37
N ASP A 128 -14.70 19.87 -8.29
CA ASP A 128 -14.01 21.17 -8.18
C ASP A 128 -14.93 22.11 -7.38
N LEU A 129 -14.48 22.52 -6.20
CA LEU A 129 -15.22 23.43 -5.32
C LEU A 129 -14.83 24.89 -5.52
N GLY A 130 -13.93 25.16 -6.48
CA GLY A 130 -13.40 26.48 -6.78
C GLY A 130 -12.23 26.90 -5.90
N GLY A 131 -11.50 27.93 -6.31
CA GLY A 131 -10.34 28.45 -5.58
C GLY A 131 -9.20 27.47 -5.41
N GLY A 132 -9.13 26.41 -6.25
CA GLY A 132 -8.14 25.36 -6.16
C GLY A 132 -8.48 24.24 -5.17
N LEU A 133 -9.65 24.29 -4.52
CA LEU A 133 -10.13 23.25 -3.63
C LEU A 133 -10.87 22.17 -4.41
N GLY A 134 -10.46 20.91 -4.25
CA GLY A 134 -11.12 19.74 -4.79
C GLY A 134 -11.39 18.69 -3.72
N VAL A 135 -12.47 17.95 -3.91
CA VAL A 135 -12.84 16.81 -3.06
C VAL A 135 -13.22 15.64 -3.94
N SER A 136 -12.83 14.44 -3.58
CA SER A 136 -13.21 13.22 -4.28
C SER A 136 -13.68 12.14 -3.34
N TYR A 137 -14.55 11.27 -3.85
CA TYR A 137 -14.90 10.02 -3.21
C TYR A 137 -14.74 8.88 -4.20
N LEU A 138 -13.98 7.86 -3.81
CA LEU A 138 -13.72 6.65 -4.59
C LEU A 138 -14.30 5.44 -3.88
N LEU A 139 -14.98 4.60 -4.62
CA LEU A 139 -15.35 3.25 -4.21
C LEU A 139 -14.68 2.24 -5.14
N GLY A 140 -13.95 1.30 -4.57
CA GLY A 140 -13.22 0.30 -5.32
C GLY A 140 -13.20 -1.05 -4.62
N VAL A 141 -12.65 -2.02 -5.31
CA VAL A 141 -12.53 -3.40 -4.85
C VAL A 141 -11.18 -3.98 -5.24
N TYR A 142 -10.49 -4.58 -4.28
CA TYR A 142 -9.38 -5.49 -4.52
C TYR A 142 -9.91 -6.91 -4.63
N THR A 143 -9.49 -7.64 -5.66
CA THR A 143 -9.93 -9.01 -5.92
C THR A 143 -8.80 -10.01 -5.60
N PRO A 144 -9.11 -11.18 -5.01
CA PRO A 144 -8.09 -12.18 -4.72
C PRO A 144 -7.53 -12.80 -6.00
N VAL A 145 -6.25 -13.16 -6.00
CA VAL A 145 -5.57 -13.79 -7.15
C VAL A 145 -5.26 -15.28 -6.91
N GLY A 146 -5.54 -15.81 -5.72
CA GLY A 146 -5.35 -17.23 -5.39
C GLY A 146 -3.87 -17.66 -5.30
N ASN A 147 -2.95 -16.70 -5.18
CA ASN A 147 -1.53 -16.97 -4.90
C ASN A 147 -1.22 -16.68 -3.42
N ARG A 148 -0.01 -17.02 -2.97
CA ARG A 148 0.41 -16.84 -1.56
C ARG A 148 1.00 -15.47 -1.26
N LEU A 149 0.95 -14.52 -2.20
CA LEU A 149 1.46 -13.16 -2.04
C LEU A 149 0.34 -12.19 -1.73
N GLY A 150 -0.79 -12.31 -2.42
CA GLY A 150 -1.97 -11.48 -2.23
C GLY A 150 -2.85 -11.95 -1.08
N PHE A 151 -3.80 -11.13 -0.73
CA PHE A 151 -4.88 -11.48 0.20
C PHE A 151 -5.86 -12.43 -0.47
N ASP A 152 -6.31 -13.46 0.26
CA ASP A 152 -7.28 -14.45 -0.25
C ASP A 152 -8.72 -13.94 -0.19
N THR A 153 -8.94 -12.75 0.37
CA THR A 153 -10.24 -12.13 0.55
C THR A 153 -10.41 -10.93 -0.38
N THR A 154 -11.65 -10.61 -0.69
CA THR A 154 -12.00 -9.36 -1.35
C THR A 154 -11.94 -8.22 -0.35
N ASP A 155 -11.35 -7.08 -0.72
CA ASP A 155 -11.38 -5.85 0.07
C ASP A 155 -12.25 -4.81 -0.63
N ILE A 156 -13.18 -4.21 0.11
CA ILE A 156 -13.97 -3.05 -0.33
C ILE A 156 -13.22 -1.81 0.13
N ASN A 157 -12.77 -1.02 -0.82
CA ASN A 157 -11.91 0.12 -0.58
C ASN A 157 -12.66 1.44 -0.82
N GLN A 158 -12.66 2.31 0.17
CA GLN A 158 -13.28 3.62 0.11
C GLN A 158 -12.22 4.68 0.32
N ARG A 159 -12.20 5.72 -0.52
CA ARG A 159 -11.21 6.79 -0.40
C ARG A 159 -11.91 8.15 -0.40
N LEU A 160 -11.53 9.00 0.54
CA LEU A 160 -11.92 10.41 0.59
C LEU A 160 -10.66 11.24 0.35
N GLY A 161 -10.59 11.91 -0.80
CA GLY A 161 -9.52 12.82 -1.15
C GLY A 161 -9.94 14.27 -0.95
N ILE A 162 -9.07 15.07 -0.35
CA ILE A 162 -9.23 16.53 -0.24
C ILE A 162 -7.92 17.15 -0.72
N SER A 163 -7.98 18.05 -1.69
CA SER A 163 -6.80 18.68 -2.29
C SER A 163 -7.00 20.18 -2.45
N TYR A 164 -5.92 20.94 -2.16
CA TYR A 164 -5.79 22.34 -2.54
C TYR A 164 -4.64 22.45 -3.55
N THR A 165 -4.96 22.96 -4.76
CA THR A 165 -4.02 22.96 -5.91
C THR A 165 -3.79 24.35 -6.53
N ALA A 166 -4.12 25.43 -5.82
CA ALA A 166 -3.87 26.79 -6.31
C ALA A 166 -2.43 27.24 -6.06
N ASP A 167 -1.99 28.24 -6.83
CA ASP A 167 -0.69 28.93 -6.69
C ASP A 167 0.52 27.97 -6.68
N GLY A 168 0.43 26.87 -7.42
CA GLY A 168 1.47 25.86 -7.47
C GLY A 168 1.58 24.95 -6.24
N TRP A 169 0.69 25.08 -5.27
CA TRP A 169 0.59 24.15 -4.14
C TRP A 169 -0.09 22.85 -4.54
N ASN A 170 0.32 21.76 -3.90
CA ASN A 170 -0.44 20.53 -3.77
C ASN A 170 -0.47 20.18 -2.29
N LEU A 171 -1.56 20.58 -1.61
CA LEU A 171 -1.83 20.20 -0.24
C LEU A 171 -2.95 19.17 -0.30
N THR A 172 -2.61 17.90 -0.08
CA THR A 172 -3.56 16.78 -0.23
C THR A 172 -3.55 15.90 1.00
N GLY A 173 -4.76 15.56 1.48
CA GLY A 173 -5.03 14.45 2.38
C GLY A 173 -5.89 13.43 1.67
N ASN A 174 -5.46 12.16 1.64
CA ASN A 174 -6.23 11.05 1.13
C ASN A 174 -6.45 10.02 2.23
N PHE A 175 -7.70 9.79 2.60
CA PHE A 175 -8.14 8.85 3.63
C PHE A 175 -8.67 7.61 2.94
N ILE A 176 -8.01 6.47 3.18
CA ILE A 176 -8.25 5.20 2.50
C ILE A 176 -8.71 4.18 3.52
N TYR A 177 -9.95 3.79 3.48
CA TYR A 177 -10.55 2.80 4.38
C TYR A 177 -10.85 1.52 3.62
N GLY A 178 -10.27 0.40 4.06
CA GLY A 178 -10.48 -0.91 3.50
C GLY A 178 -11.23 -1.83 4.46
N ILE A 179 -12.25 -2.51 3.92
CA ILE A 179 -13.05 -3.51 4.63
C ILE A 179 -12.77 -4.87 4.01
N ASN A 180 -12.08 -5.73 4.73
CA ASN A 180 -11.83 -7.09 4.29
C ASN A 180 -13.08 -7.95 4.48
N THR A 181 -13.52 -8.62 3.40
CA THR A 181 -14.63 -9.57 3.48
C THR A 181 -14.23 -10.77 4.33
N ARG A 182 -15.16 -11.23 5.15
CA ARG A 182 -14.92 -12.34 6.07
C ARG A 182 -15.41 -13.65 5.45
N ASP A 183 -14.50 -14.60 5.35
CA ASP A 183 -14.83 -15.99 5.00
C ASP A 183 -14.41 -16.89 6.16
N ALA A 184 -15.32 -17.72 6.65
CA ALA A 184 -15.08 -18.62 7.78
C ALA A 184 -13.98 -19.68 7.51
N THR A 185 -13.60 -19.86 6.26
CA THR A 185 -12.63 -20.87 5.82
C THR A 185 -11.24 -20.30 5.49
N ARG A 186 -11.06 -18.97 5.56
CA ARG A 186 -9.83 -18.28 5.11
C ARG A 186 -9.18 -17.49 6.22
N THR A 187 -7.89 -17.18 6.02
CA THR A 187 -7.16 -16.25 6.90
C THR A 187 -7.83 -14.89 6.82
N LEU A 188 -8.27 -14.41 7.98
CA LEU A 188 -8.92 -13.11 8.08
C LEU A 188 -7.86 -12.02 8.20
N ASN A 189 -7.97 -11.00 7.37
CA ASN A 189 -7.18 -9.77 7.45
C ASN A 189 -7.97 -8.70 8.21
N PRO A 190 -7.32 -7.79 8.95
CA PRO A 190 -8.01 -6.68 9.59
C PRO A 190 -8.55 -5.68 8.56
N ASP A 191 -9.61 -4.96 8.91
CA ASP A 191 -9.96 -3.73 8.24
C ASP A 191 -8.91 -2.68 8.59
N PHE A 192 -8.67 -1.72 7.70
CA PHE A 192 -7.59 -0.75 7.87
C PHE A 192 -8.00 0.68 7.47
N LEU A 193 -7.25 1.63 7.98
CA LEU A 193 -7.26 3.04 7.58
C LEU A 193 -5.84 3.47 7.23
N ASN A 194 -5.61 3.88 5.97
CA ASN A 194 -4.41 4.60 5.58
C ASN A 194 -4.73 6.07 5.39
N ILE A 195 -3.77 6.92 5.71
CA ILE A 195 -3.85 8.38 5.53
C ILE A 195 -2.58 8.80 4.82
N ASP A 196 -2.68 9.26 3.57
CA ASP A 196 -1.57 9.79 2.80
C ASP A 196 -1.64 11.32 2.79
N LEU A 197 -0.52 11.96 3.11
CA LEU A 197 -0.42 13.42 3.23
C LEU A 197 0.66 13.95 2.29
N THR A 198 0.31 14.96 1.54
CA THR A 198 1.20 15.69 0.62
C THR A 198 1.14 17.19 0.92
N ALA A 199 2.30 17.82 1.04
CA ALA A 199 2.42 19.27 1.14
C ALA A 199 3.59 19.74 0.26
N THR A 200 3.36 19.83 -1.04
CA THR A 200 4.39 20.19 -2.02
C THR A 200 4.05 21.48 -2.73
N LYS A 201 5.10 22.14 -3.24
CA LYS A 201 4.96 23.34 -4.04
C LYS A 201 5.75 23.20 -5.33
N SER A 202 5.18 23.71 -6.43
CA SER A 202 5.81 23.79 -7.74
C SER A 202 6.59 25.10 -7.92
N PHE A 203 7.81 24.97 -8.44
CA PHE A 203 8.73 26.06 -8.80
C PHE A 203 9.13 25.86 -10.26
N GLY A 204 8.39 26.47 -11.18
CA GLY A 204 8.51 26.18 -12.61
C GLY A 204 8.15 24.72 -12.88
N LYS A 205 9.12 23.93 -13.38
CA LYS A 205 8.94 22.50 -13.68
C LYS A 205 9.21 21.58 -12.47
N TRP A 206 9.77 22.10 -11.39
CA TRP A 206 10.09 21.33 -10.19
C TRP A 206 8.95 21.35 -9.19
N GLN A 207 8.71 20.22 -8.53
CA GLN A 207 7.81 20.06 -7.40
C GLN A 207 8.61 19.58 -6.20
N LEU A 208 8.47 20.22 -5.04
CA LEU A 208 9.23 19.90 -3.84
C LEU A 208 8.35 20.03 -2.59
N GLY A 209 8.54 19.17 -1.61
CA GLY A 209 7.93 19.37 -0.31
C GLY A 209 7.89 18.13 0.58
N PRO A 210 7.49 18.32 1.84
CA PRO A 210 7.32 17.23 2.80
C PRO A 210 6.10 16.37 2.47
N VAL A 211 6.21 15.10 2.86
CA VAL A 211 5.16 14.10 2.71
C VAL A 211 5.10 13.22 3.95
N ALA A 212 3.96 12.58 4.19
CA ALA A 212 3.80 11.64 5.28
C ALA A 212 2.72 10.61 4.96
N PHE A 213 2.75 9.48 5.63
CA PHE A 213 1.61 8.56 5.67
C PHE A 213 1.45 7.93 7.04
N ALA A 214 0.22 7.51 7.34
CA ALA A 214 -0.11 6.67 8.47
C ALA A 214 -0.91 5.46 8.01
N SER A 215 -0.77 4.33 8.71
CA SER A 215 -1.53 3.12 8.47
C SER A 215 -1.94 2.49 9.79
N PHE A 216 -3.20 2.11 9.92
CA PHE A 216 -3.77 1.59 11.16
C PHE A 216 -4.70 0.41 10.86
N ASP A 217 -4.55 -0.68 11.60
CA ASP A 217 -5.58 -1.72 11.64
C ASP A 217 -6.78 -1.23 12.47
N THR A 218 -7.97 -1.23 11.89
CA THR A 218 -9.18 -0.75 12.57
C THR A 218 -9.96 -1.87 13.23
N SER A 219 -9.85 -3.12 12.75
CA SER A 219 -10.48 -4.30 13.33
C SER A 219 -9.46 -5.34 13.81
N LYS A 220 -9.95 -6.37 14.51
CA LYS A 220 -9.15 -7.53 14.91
C LYS A 220 -9.77 -8.79 14.29
N PRO A 221 -9.08 -9.45 13.36
CA PRO A 221 -9.60 -10.68 12.76
C PRO A 221 -9.71 -11.84 13.78
N THR A 222 -8.85 -11.86 14.80
CA THR A 222 -8.91 -12.84 15.91
C THR A 222 -8.73 -12.17 17.27
N PRO A 223 -9.18 -12.75 18.37
CA PRO A 223 -9.00 -12.17 19.72
C PRO A 223 -7.53 -11.93 20.11
N THR A 224 -6.61 -12.75 19.59
CA THR A 224 -5.17 -12.68 19.88
C THR A 224 -4.41 -11.75 18.94
N TYR A 225 -5.06 -11.27 17.86
CA TYR A 225 -4.42 -10.37 16.89
C TYR A 225 -4.05 -9.04 17.54
N LYS A 226 -2.83 -8.61 17.29
CA LYS A 226 -2.32 -7.30 17.71
C LYS A 226 -2.42 -6.34 16.55
N LYS A 227 -3.23 -5.29 16.68
CA LYS A 227 -3.36 -4.25 15.67
C LYS A 227 -2.01 -3.63 15.37
N GLN A 228 -1.72 -3.48 14.09
CA GLN A 228 -0.50 -2.84 13.61
C GLN A 228 -0.77 -1.36 13.34
N GLU A 229 0.23 -0.53 13.61
CA GLU A 229 0.18 0.90 13.37
C GLU A 229 1.54 1.35 12.85
N GLN A 230 1.53 2.28 11.90
CA GLN A 230 2.73 2.85 11.32
C GLN A 230 2.51 4.33 11.02
N PHE A 231 3.51 5.15 11.30
CA PHE A 231 3.57 6.54 10.86
C PHE A 231 4.94 6.81 10.24
N ALA A 232 4.95 7.33 9.01
CA ALA A 232 6.16 7.64 8.26
C ALA A 232 6.13 9.07 7.74
N VAL A 233 7.31 9.68 7.68
CA VAL A 233 7.53 11.02 7.14
C VAL A 233 8.60 10.97 6.06
N GLY A 234 8.58 11.95 5.17
CA GLY A 234 9.50 11.99 4.05
C GLY A 234 9.52 13.30 3.28
N ALA A 235 10.19 13.27 2.15
CA ALA A 235 10.24 14.39 1.22
C ALA A 235 10.12 13.90 -0.22
N LEU A 236 9.45 14.71 -1.04
CA LEU A 236 9.19 14.46 -2.45
C LEU A 236 9.90 15.49 -3.31
N VAL A 237 10.48 15.03 -4.42
CA VAL A 237 10.92 15.82 -5.56
C VAL A 237 10.20 15.32 -6.81
N GLY A 238 9.65 16.24 -7.60
CA GLY A 238 9.05 15.94 -8.89
C GLY A 238 9.59 16.87 -9.98
N TYR A 239 9.47 16.43 -11.23
CA TYR A 239 9.83 17.22 -12.40
C TYR A 239 8.85 16.96 -13.55
N SER A 240 8.38 18.02 -14.19
CA SER A 240 7.44 17.95 -15.31
C SER A 240 8.17 18.19 -16.65
N PHE A 241 8.15 17.15 -17.50
CA PHE A 241 8.65 17.17 -18.87
C PHE A 241 7.45 17.31 -19.81
N SER A 242 6.95 18.53 -20.01
CA SER A 242 5.72 18.73 -20.78
C SER A 242 4.56 17.90 -20.18
N GLU A 243 4.17 16.82 -20.82
CA GLU A 243 3.08 15.94 -20.37
C GLU A 243 3.51 14.87 -19.38
N LEU A 244 4.78 14.43 -19.44
CA LEU A 244 5.33 13.45 -18.53
C LEU A 244 5.72 14.09 -17.19
N ILE A 245 5.23 13.53 -16.08
CA ILE A 245 5.65 13.92 -14.73
C ILE A 245 6.38 12.76 -14.08
N LEU A 246 7.58 13.03 -13.59
CA LEU A 246 8.35 12.10 -12.76
C LEU A 246 8.35 12.60 -11.32
N GLN A 247 8.14 11.69 -10.38
CA GLN A 247 8.26 11.99 -8.95
C GLN A 247 9.15 10.94 -8.30
N GLY A 248 10.00 11.38 -7.37
CA GLY A 248 10.75 10.52 -6.47
C GLY A 248 10.56 10.98 -5.04
N TYR A 249 10.43 10.05 -4.09
CA TYR A 249 10.35 10.39 -2.68
C TYR A 249 10.96 9.32 -1.79
N LEU A 250 11.43 9.75 -0.63
CA LEU A 250 11.92 8.87 0.42
C LEU A 250 11.04 9.03 1.64
N THR A 251 10.68 7.91 2.25
CA THR A 251 9.93 7.89 3.50
C THR A 251 10.63 7.03 4.54
N ARG A 252 10.50 7.43 5.81
CA ARG A 252 10.99 6.66 6.95
C ARG A 252 9.90 6.59 8.00
N THR A 253 9.63 5.38 8.48
CA THR A 253 8.80 5.16 9.66
C THR A 253 9.49 5.79 10.86
N VAL A 254 8.78 6.64 11.58
CA VAL A 254 9.27 7.33 12.79
C VAL A 254 8.54 6.85 14.05
N ALA A 255 7.37 6.22 13.88
CA ALA A 255 6.63 5.56 14.96
C ALA A 255 5.92 4.32 14.41
N GLU A 256 5.92 3.24 15.19
CA GLU A 256 5.21 2.00 14.87
C GLU A 256 4.74 1.30 16.14
N ASN A 257 3.70 0.50 15.99
CA ASN A 257 3.21 -0.38 17.05
C ASN A 257 2.83 -1.74 16.43
N ASN A 258 3.44 -2.81 16.89
CA ASN A 258 3.26 -4.18 16.37
C ASN A 258 3.54 -4.37 14.86
N TYR A 259 4.11 -3.37 14.19
CA TYR A 259 4.47 -3.43 12.76
C TYR A 259 5.75 -4.26 12.53
N GLY A 260 6.55 -4.42 13.57
CA GLY A 260 7.72 -5.31 13.60
C GLY A 260 9.04 -4.61 13.25
N GLY A 261 9.08 -3.29 13.26
CA GLY A 261 10.29 -2.50 13.08
C GLY A 261 10.11 -1.26 12.20
N LEU A 262 11.15 -0.43 12.14
CA LEU A 262 11.14 0.81 11.36
C LEU A 262 11.47 0.51 9.89
N ASP A 263 10.65 1.02 8.98
CA ASP A 263 10.81 0.90 7.52
C ASP A 263 11.43 2.18 6.94
N THR A 264 12.34 2.01 6.00
CA THR A 264 12.87 3.08 5.14
C THR A 264 12.60 2.69 3.70
N ARG A 265 11.97 3.59 2.94
CA ARG A 265 11.41 3.27 1.64
C ARG A 265 11.71 4.35 0.62
N ALA A 266 12.22 3.94 -0.56
CA ALA A 266 12.38 4.78 -1.73
C ALA A 266 11.22 4.54 -2.69
N TRP A 267 10.74 5.60 -3.32
CA TRP A 267 9.61 5.62 -4.23
C TRP A 267 9.97 6.31 -5.54
N GLY A 268 9.42 5.80 -6.62
CA GLY A 268 9.42 6.43 -7.93
C GLY A 268 8.02 6.43 -8.52
N ARG A 269 7.65 7.48 -9.24
CA ARG A 269 6.38 7.54 -9.95
C ARG A 269 6.52 8.19 -11.31
N ILE A 270 5.80 7.62 -12.26
CA ILE A 270 5.60 8.15 -13.61
C ILE A 270 4.12 8.48 -13.75
N ILE A 271 3.80 9.67 -14.26
CA ILE A 271 2.43 10.09 -14.62
C ILE A 271 2.47 10.54 -16.07
N LEU A 272 1.66 9.91 -16.91
CA LEU A 272 1.57 10.17 -18.35
C LEU A 272 0.09 10.29 -18.74
N PRO A 273 -0.41 11.49 -19.09
CA PRO A 273 -1.68 11.67 -19.78
C PRO A 273 -1.55 11.28 -21.26
N PHE A 274 -2.62 10.77 -21.90
CA PHE A 274 -2.65 10.41 -23.33
C PHE A 274 -4.08 10.40 -23.92
#